data_3871b1b06c82230ac89d01c4e10bc56c
#
_entry.id   3871b1b06c82230ac89d01c4e10bc56c
#
_cell.length_a   1.000
_cell.length_b   1.000
_cell.length_c   1.000
_cell.angle_alpha   90.00
_cell.angle_beta   90.00
_cell.angle_gamma   90.00
#
_symmetry.space_group_name_H-M   'P 1'
#
loop_
_entity.id
_entity.type
_entity.pdbx_description
1 polymer ?
#
loop_
_entity_poly.entity_id
_entity_poly.type
_entity_poly.pdbx_seq_one_letter_code
_entity_poly.pdbx_strand_id
1 'polypeptide(L)'
;MLADAIKAMCARWKIGPHGVADDAIFAKTGSGAGCIADEFAREGVYFDPAQKGGRVSGWQRMRRLLSDAGKPDRPGLYLNRACRYWWHTAPYAGRDLKRPGT
;
A
#
# COMPACT_ATOMS: atom_id res chain seq x y z
N MET A 1 14.62 9.88 -12.40
CA MET A 1 13.67 10.32 -11.36
C MET A 1 12.73 9.19 -10.98
N LEU A 2 12.30 9.13 -9.75
CA LEU A 2 11.43 8.02 -9.27
C LEU A 2 10.12 7.93 -10.05
N ALA A 3 9.53 9.07 -10.42
CA ALA A 3 8.29 9.09 -11.21
C ALA A 3 8.46 8.39 -12.56
N ASP A 4 9.61 8.54 -13.19
CA ASP A 4 9.89 7.87 -14.46
C ASP A 4 9.96 6.35 -14.29
N ALA A 5 10.55 5.88 -13.19
CA ALA A 5 10.62 4.46 -12.88
C ALA A 5 9.23 3.88 -12.64
N ILE A 6 8.37 4.61 -11.92
CA ILE A 6 6.98 4.19 -11.68
C ILE A 6 6.21 4.11 -12.98
N LYS A 7 6.32 5.13 -13.84
CA LYS A 7 5.64 5.14 -15.14
C LYS A 7 6.10 3.99 -16.03
N ALA A 8 7.39 3.70 -16.06
CA ALA A 8 7.93 2.59 -16.84
C ALA A 8 7.40 1.24 -16.36
N MET A 9 7.34 1.04 -15.04
CA MET A 9 6.81 -0.19 -14.47
C MET A 9 5.31 -0.33 -14.74
N CYS A 10 4.55 0.74 -14.62
CA CYS A 10 3.11 0.73 -14.91
C CYS A 10 2.85 0.42 -16.39
N ALA A 11 3.64 0.99 -17.30
CA ALA A 11 3.53 0.70 -18.72
C ALA A 11 3.83 -0.78 -19.01
N ARG A 12 4.84 -1.34 -18.36
CA ARG A 12 5.19 -2.75 -18.48
C ARG A 12 4.03 -3.67 -18.10
N TRP A 13 3.31 -3.34 -17.05
CA TRP A 13 2.17 -4.12 -16.57
C TRP A 13 0.84 -3.68 -17.15
N LYS A 14 0.85 -2.70 -18.06
CA LYS A 14 -0.35 -2.16 -18.74
C LYS A 14 -1.40 -1.64 -17.74
N ILE A 15 -0.94 -0.94 -16.72
CA ILE A 15 -1.80 -0.28 -15.73
C ILE A 15 -1.52 1.21 -15.74
N GLY A 16 -2.50 2.01 -15.32
CA GLY A 16 -2.33 3.45 -15.19
C GLY A 16 -1.41 3.82 -14.02
N PRO A 17 -0.66 4.92 -14.12
CA PRO A 17 0.23 5.37 -13.05
C PRO A 17 -0.54 6.06 -11.93
N HIS A 18 -1.38 5.31 -11.25
CA HIS A 18 -2.25 5.78 -10.18
C HIS A 18 -2.20 4.80 -9.03
N GLY A 19 -2.05 5.28 -7.82
CA GLY A 19 -1.93 4.44 -6.65
C GLY A 19 -2.39 5.14 -5.38
N VAL A 20 -2.13 4.50 -4.27
CA VAL A 20 -2.47 4.99 -2.93
C VAL A 20 -1.18 5.17 -2.16
N ALA A 21 -1.07 6.25 -1.41
CA ALA A 21 0.11 6.53 -0.62
C ALA A 21 -0.27 7.04 0.77
N ASP A 22 0.68 6.92 1.70
CA ASP A 22 0.51 7.45 3.05
C ASP A 22 0.34 8.97 3.02
N ASP A 23 -0.28 9.51 4.05
CA ASP A 23 -0.60 10.93 4.13
C ASP A 23 0.63 11.84 4.24
N ALA A 24 1.80 11.30 4.56
CA ALA A 24 3.01 12.08 4.66
C ALA A 24 3.35 12.85 3.37
N ILE A 25 3.06 12.29 2.20
CA ILE A 25 3.36 12.95 0.92
C ILE A 25 2.37 14.05 0.56
N PHE A 26 1.26 14.16 1.27
CA PHE A 26 0.26 15.22 1.05
C PHE A 26 0.47 16.40 1.98
N ALA A 27 1.39 16.32 2.92
CA ALA A 27 1.71 17.43 3.81
C ALA A 27 2.40 18.54 3.02
N LYS A 28 1.96 19.78 3.22
CA LYS A 28 2.60 20.93 2.60
C LYS A 28 3.96 21.17 3.22
N THR A 29 4.98 21.28 2.38
CA THR A 29 6.30 21.72 2.83
C THR A 29 6.33 23.26 2.86
N GLY A 30 7.11 23.84 3.75
CA GLY A 30 7.18 25.29 3.91
C GLY A 30 7.82 26.05 2.74
N SER A 31 8.15 25.38 1.66
CA SER A 31 8.83 25.98 0.50
C SER A 31 7.89 26.62 -0.51
N GLY A 32 6.57 26.54 -0.33
CA GLY A 32 5.62 27.08 -1.27
C GLY A 32 5.45 26.25 -2.55
N ALA A 33 6.21 25.17 -2.71
CA ALA A 33 6.16 24.30 -3.89
C ALA A 33 5.03 23.28 -3.85
N GLY A 34 4.19 23.29 -2.82
CA GLY A 34 3.16 22.29 -2.60
C GLY A 34 3.68 21.08 -1.82
N CYS A 35 3.11 19.93 -2.08
CA CYS A 35 3.51 18.69 -1.40
C CYS A 35 4.22 17.74 -2.39
N ILE A 36 4.76 16.65 -1.85
CA ILE A 36 5.43 15.64 -2.67
C ILE A 36 4.45 15.03 -3.68
N ALA A 37 3.19 14.83 -3.28
CA ALA A 37 2.17 14.31 -4.19
C ALA A 37 1.95 15.22 -5.41
N ASP A 38 2.03 16.54 -5.22
CA ASP A 38 1.91 17.50 -6.34
C ASP A 38 3.07 17.37 -7.32
N GLU A 39 4.27 17.13 -6.83
CA GLU A 39 5.44 16.91 -7.67
C GLU A 39 5.27 15.65 -8.53
N PHE A 40 4.77 14.57 -7.95
CA PHE A 40 4.48 13.36 -8.70
C PHE A 40 3.38 13.59 -9.74
N ALA A 41 2.34 14.35 -9.40
CA ALA A 41 1.25 14.65 -10.32
C ALA A 41 1.74 15.43 -11.56
N ARG A 42 2.68 16.36 -11.36
CA ARG A 42 3.28 17.09 -12.48
C ARG A 42 4.04 16.17 -13.43
N GLU A 43 4.58 15.08 -12.92
CA GLU A 43 5.28 14.07 -13.71
C GLU A 43 4.35 12.97 -14.23
N GLY A 44 3.05 13.09 -14.01
CA GLY A 44 2.07 12.15 -14.52
C GLY A 44 1.79 10.94 -13.64
N VAL A 45 2.26 10.95 -12.40
CA VAL A 45 1.97 9.90 -11.42
C VAL A 45 1.03 10.44 -10.36
N TYR A 46 -0.11 9.79 -10.17
CA TYR A 46 -1.17 10.27 -9.29
C TYR A 46 -1.36 9.35 -8.10
N PHE A 47 -1.42 9.94 -6.90
CA PHE A 47 -1.65 9.20 -5.67
C PHE A 47 -2.90 9.73 -4.97
N ASP A 48 -3.69 8.80 -4.44
CA ASP A 48 -4.78 9.11 -3.52
C ASP A 48 -4.31 8.87 -2.08
N PRO A 49 -4.84 9.63 -1.11
CA PRO A 49 -4.55 9.35 0.29
C PRO A 49 -5.08 7.99 0.70
N ALA A 50 -4.31 7.26 1.51
CA ALA A 50 -4.77 6.02 2.09
C ALA A 50 -5.92 6.29 3.07
N GLN A 51 -6.92 5.43 3.07
CA GLN A 51 -7.98 5.51 4.07
C GLN A 51 -7.41 5.14 5.43
N LYS A 52 -7.56 6.04 6.39
CA LYS A 52 -7.21 5.75 7.77
C LYS A 52 -8.42 5.12 8.44
N GLY A 53 -8.30 3.87 8.81
CA GLY A 53 -9.31 3.13 9.56
C GLY A 53 -8.69 2.46 10.76
N GLY A 54 -9.51 1.82 11.58
CA GLY A 54 -9.04 1.08 12.74
C GLY A 54 -8.09 -0.05 12.33
N ARG A 55 -6.97 -0.18 13.03
CA ARG A 55 -6.01 -1.26 12.78
C ARG A 55 -6.63 -2.62 12.97
N VAL A 56 -7.53 -2.73 13.96
CA VAL A 56 -8.22 -4.00 14.25
C VAL A 56 -9.08 -4.43 13.05
N SER A 57 -9.84 -3.52 12.45
CA SER A 57 -10.66 -3.86 11.28
C SER A 57 -9.81 -4.23 10.07
N GLY A 58 -8.66 -3.59 9.90
CA GLY A 58 -7.69 -3.94 8.85
C GLY A 58 -7.13 -5.35 9.05
N TRP A 59 -6.78 -5.71 10.27
CA TRP A 59 -6.30 -7.05 10.59
C TRP A 59 -7.38 -8.11 10.38
N GLN A 60 -8.62 -7.82 10.75
CA GLN A 60 -9.74 -8.73 10.51
C GLN A 60 -9.98 -8.95 9.04
N ARG A 61 -9.90 -7.89 8.25
CA ARG A 61 -10.03 -8.00 6.79
C ARG A 61 -8.93 -8.86 6.19
N MET A 62 -7.70 -8.67 6.63
CA MET A 62 -6.56 -9.46 6.16
C MET A 62 -6.75 -10.94 6.51
N ARG A 63 -7.19 -11.25 7.74
CA ARG A 63 -7.47 -12.63 8.16
C ARG A 63 -8.53 -13.27 7.27
N ARG A 64 -9.58 -12.54 6.96
CA ARG A 64 -10.66 -13.05 6.11
C ARG A 64 -10.15 -13.34 4.70
N LEU A 65 -9.38 -12.40 4.13
CA LEU A 65 -8.82 -12.59 2.80
C LEU A 65 -7.84 -13.77 2.73
N LEU A 66 -7.05 -13.98 3.77
CA LEU A 66 -6.16 -15.13 3.85
C LEU A 66 -6.95 -16.44 4.01
N SER A 67 -7.99 -16.43 4.83
CA SER A 67 -8.85 -17.60 5.03
C SER A 67 -9.60 -18.00 3.77
N ASP A 68 -10.03 -17.03 2.96
CA ASP A 68 -10.78 -17.26 1.73
C ASP A 68 -9.90 -17.49 0.51
N ALA A 69 -8.58 -17.39 0.65
CA ALA A 69 -7.66 -17.65 -0.43
C ALA A 69 -7.81 -19.07 -0.97
N GLY A 70 -7.85 -19.19 -2.30
CA GLY A 70 -8.05 -20.47 -2.97
C GLY A 70 -9.51 -20.86 -3.17
N LYS A 71 -10.46 -20.12 -2.61
CA LYS A 71 -11.89 -20.37 -2.82
C LYS A 71 -12.37 -19.63 -4.09
N PRO A 72 -13.06 -20.31 -5.03
CA PRO A 72 -13.35 -19.72 -6.34
C PRO A 72 -14.31 -18.54 -6.31
N ASP A 73 -15.21 -18.48 -5.32
CA ASP A 73 -16.26 -17.46 -5.28
C ASP A 73 -15.94 -16.29 -4.33
N ARG A 74 -14.73 -16.24 -3.80
CA ARG A 74 -14.36 -15.24 -2.80
C ARG A 74 -13.04 -14.57 -3.11
N PRO A 75 -12.94 -13.26 -2.86
CA PRO A 75 -11.64 -12.61 -2.98
C PRO A 75 -10.67 -13.15 -1.92
N GLY A 76 -9.41 -13.22 -2.26
CA GLY A 76 -8.38 -13.69 -1.35
C GLY A 76 -7.12 -12.86 -1.44
N LEU A 77 -6.29 -12.95 -0.41
CA LEU A 77 -4.97 -12.33 -0.42
C LEU A 77 -3.94 -13.33 -0.90
N TYR A 78 -3.18 -12.95 -1.91
CA TYR A 78 -2.15 -13.78 -2.51
C TYR A 78 -0.84 -13.02 -2.55
N LEU A 79 0.27 -13.71 -2.33
CA LEU A 79 1.58 -13.11 -2.39
C LEU A 79 2.50 -13.92 -3.29
N ASN A 80 3.27 -13.20 -4.09
CA ASN A 80 4.30 -13.81 -4.91
C ASN A 80 5.40 -14.40 -4.01
N ARG A 81 5.96 -15.54 -4.41
CA ARG A 81 7.06 -16.18 -3.70
C ARG A 81 8.30 -15.30 -3.59
N ALA A 82 8.47 -14.37 -4.54
CA ALA A 82 9.58 -13.45 -4.52
C ALA A 82 9.53 -12.43 -3.37
N CYS A 83 8.39 -12.29 -2.69
CA CYS A 83 8.24 -11.42 -1.54
C CYS A 83 8.84 -12.06 -0.28
N ARG A 84 10.15 -12.24 -0.27
CA ARG A 84 10.85 -13.03 0.76
C ARG A 84 10.69 -12.48 2.16
N TYR A 85 10.80 -11.16 2.33
CA TYR A 85 10.68 -10.54 3.64
C TYR A 85 9.30 -10.77 4.24
N TRP A 86 8.27 -10.72 3.43
CA TRP A 86 6.92 -11.00 3.91
C TRP A 86 6.81 -12.42 4.46
N TRP A 87 7.32 -13.41 3.70
CA TRP A 87 7.27 -14.81 4.11
C TRP A 87 8.11 -15.09 5.36
N HIS A 88 9.19 -14.34 5.57
CA HIS A 88 10.04 -14.51 6.74
C HIS A 88 9.52 -13.80 7.98
N THR A 89 8.65 -12.82 7.86
CA THR A 89 8.23 -11.96 8.97
C THR A 89 6.75 -12.10 9.33
N ALA A 90 5.85 -12.12 8.37
CA ALA A 90 4.42 -12.11 8.64
C ALA A 90 3.91 -13.29 9.46
N PRO A 91 4.38 -14.55 9.23
CA PRO A 91 3.91 -15.68 10.04
C PRO A 91 4.27 -15.56 11.52
N TYR A 92 5.26 -14.76 11.86
CA TYR A 92 5.72 -14.55 13.23
C TYR A 92 5.18 -13.25 13.84
N ALA A 93 4.40 -12.48 13.09
CA ALA A 93 3.80 -11.26 13.61
C ALA A 93 2.79 -11.59 14.69
N GLY A 94 2.92 -10.93 15.83
CA GLY A 94 2.04 -11.12 16.96
C GLY A 94 1.44 -9.80 17.42
N ARG A 95 0.47 -9.91 18.31
CA ARG A 95 -0.15 -8.74 18.92
C ARG A 95 0.84 -8.06 19.86
N ASP A 96 0.92 -6.74 19.81
CA ASP A 96 1.65 -5.96 20.77
C ASP A 96 0.90 -6.02 22.13
N LEU A 97 1.51 -6.63 23.14
CA LEU A 97 0.90 -6.79 24.45
C LEU A 97 0.76 -5.46 25.19
N LYS A 98 1.61 -4.47 24.90
CA LYS A 98 1.54 -3.14 25.49
C LYS A 98 0.51 -2.25 24.80
N ARG A 99 0.20 -2.53 23.54
CA ARG A 99 -0.74 -1.76 22.71
C ARG A 99 -1.60 -2.73 21.90
N PRO A 100 -2.56 -3.42 22.52
CA PRO A 100 -3.32 -4.51 21.87
C PRO A 100 -4.20 -4.02 20.74
N GLY A 101 -4.20 -3.05 20.13
CA GLY A 101 -4.95 -2.62 18.94
C GLY A 101 -4.05 -2.08 17.84
N THR A 102 -2.74 -2.18 18.02
CA THR A 102 -1.77 -1.58 17.06
C THR A 102 -1.12 -2.60 16.14
#